data_d0a4d93425ab10cc402c45c2202fd155
#
_entry.id   d0a4d93425ab10cc402c45c2202fd155
#
_cell.length_a   1.000
_cell.length_b   1.000
_cell.length_c   1.000
_cell.angle_alpha   90.00
_cell.angle_beta   90.00
_cell.angle_gamma   90.00
#
_symmetry.space_group_name_H-M   'P 1'
#
loop_
_entity.id
_entity.type
_entity.pdbx_description
1 polymer ?
#
loop_
_entity_poly.entity_id
_entity_poly.type
_entity_poly.pdbx_seq_one_letter_code
_entity_poly.pdbx_strand_id
1 'polypeptide(L)'
;MKNQEYGVIVLSLVFIVLTLQLIMTSIDHNKSIKTIQSQHSTIQSLTSEVFDKNVEIYKLQTSIETLEEDIQYYQKLVNIKEHLRSYSVEEQATALAVGFSESGWNYDADHQGEYSNICGNKSYWDDFLTEKNIPTNSLEACIAIYKHYKEKNNGSRFLALKDYKGIKNPKNYYIINSTLQLREIILQRLKND
;
A
#
# COMPACT_ATOMS: atom_id res chain seq x y z
N MET A 1 75.24 61.14 -21.05
CA MET A 1 74.43 61.06 -19.79
C MET A 1 72.93 61.16 -20.03
N LYS A 2 72.40 62.11 -20.83
CA LYS A 2 70.90 62.20 -20.97
C LYS A 2 70.18 60.92 -21.45
N ASN A 3 70.74 60.10 -22.31
CA ASN A 3 70.08 58.87 -22.81
C ASN A 3 69.95 57.74 -21.77
N GLN A 4 70.81 57.68 -20.76
CA GLN A 4 70.70 56.75 -19.65
C GLN A 4 69.57 57.08 -18.70
N GLU A 5 69.36 58.40 -18.41
CA GLU A 5 68.27 58.84 -17.56
C GLU A 5 66.91 58.59 -18.14
N TYR A 6 66.72 58.75 -19.47
CA TYR A 6 65.49 58.43 -20.18
C TYR A 6 65.20 56.92 -20.16
N GLY A 7 66.24 56.07 -20.27
CA GLY A 7 66.08 54.64 -20.19
C GLY A 7 65.57 54.16 -18.83
N VAL A 8 66.07 54.74 -17.74
CA VAL A 8 65.62 54.44 -16.36
C VAL A 8 64.20 54.86 -16.13
N ILE A 9 63.80 56.04 -16.62
CA ILE A 9 62.43 56.51 -16.47
C ILE A 9 61.42 55.61 -17.24
N VAL A 10 61.74 55.22 -18.45
CA VAL A 10 60.89 54.33 -19.25
C VAL A 10 60.76 52.97 -18.60
N LEU A 11 61.85 52.39 -18.11
CA LEU A 11 61.82 51.08 -17.37
C LEU A 11 60.98 51.15 -16.11
N SER A 12 61.10 52.28 -15.35
CA SER A 12 60.29 52.47 -14.15
C SER A 12 58.81 52.63 -14.46
N LEU A 13 58.44 53.30 -15.52
CA LEU A 13 57.04 53.40 -15.96
C LEU A 13 56.47 52.06 -16.41
N VAL A 14 57.24 51.28 -17.16
CA VAL A 14 56.83 49.88 -17.57
C VAL A 14 56.61 49.00 -16.34
N PHE A 15 57.52 49.05 -15.37
CA PHE A 15 57.41 48.35 -14.13
C PHE A 15 56.15 48.71 -13.32
N ILE A 16 55.86 50.00 -13.22
CA ILE A 16 54.63 50.49 -12.56
C ILE A 16 53.37 49.98 -13.27
N VAL A 17 53.31 50.02 -14.58
CA VAL A 17 52.17 49.53 -15.37
C VAL A 17 51.97 47.99 -15.16
N LEU A 18 53.07 47.24 -15.21
CA LEU A 18 52.99 45.75 -14.97
C LEU A 18 52.54 45.42 -13.55
N THR A 19 53.04 46.17 -12.54
CA THR A 19 52.60 45.94 -11.16
C THR A 19 51.14 46.31 -10.95
N LEU A 20 50.64 47.38 -11.56
CA LEU A 20 49.21 47.73 -11.52
C LEU A 20 48.34 46.68 -12.21
N GLN A 21 48.75 46.15 -13.37
CA GLN A 21 48.05 45.02 -14.02
C GLN A 21 47.97 43.77 -13.16
N LEU A 22 49.09 43.38 -12.50
CA LEU A 22 49.12 42.25 -11.57
C LEU A 22 48.20 42.43 -10.37
N ILE A 23 48.12 43.63 -9.83
CA ILE A 23 47.21 43.96 -8.72
C ILE A 23 45.76 43.86 -9.19
N MET A 24 45.40 44.42 -10.35
CA MET A 24 44.03 44.33 -10.89
C MET A 24 43.61 42.90 -11.17
N THR A 25 44.48 42.10 -11.83
CA THR A 25 44.18 40.68 -12.06
C THR A 25 44.03 39.88 -10.77
N SER A 26 44.78 40.18 -9.72
CA SER A 26 44.64 39.57 -8.42
C SER A 26 43.31 39.90 -7.73
N ILE A 27 42.86 41.18 -7.85
CA ILE A 27 41.56 41.63 -7.31
C ILE A 27 40.40 40.91 -8.02
N ASP A 28 40.46 40.83 -9.36
CA ASP A 28 39.42 40.15 -10.15
C ASP A 28 39.39 38.65 -9.86
N HIS A 29 40.55 38.01 -9.70
CA HIS A 29 40.63 36.60 -9.32
C HIS A 29 40.01 36.35 -7.93
N ASN A 30 40.30 37.18 -6.94
CA ASN A 30 39.73 37.07 -5.60
C ASN A 30 38.20 37.28 -5.61
N LYS A 31 37.69 38.16 -6.46
CA LYS A 31 36.25 38.39 -6.64
C LYS A 31 35.59 37.16 -7.26
N SER A 32 36.22 36.57 -8.27
CA SER A 32 35.76 35.35 -8.90
C SER A 32 35.70 34.15 -7.92
N ILE A 33 36.73 33.98 -7.08
CA ILE A 33 36.76 32.95 -6.04
C ILE A 33 35.58 33.10 -5.06
N LYS A 34 35.32 34.32 -4.58
CA LYS A 34 34.19 34.57 -3.67
C LYS A 34 32.85 34.27 -4.33
N THR A 35 32.70 34.60 -5.61
CA THR A 35 31.48 34.27 -6.38
C THR A 35 31.29 32.75 -6.50
N ILE A 36 32.35 32.00 -6.83
CA ILE A 36 32.32 30.54 -6.92
C ILE A 36 31.98 29.93 -5.57
N GLN A 37 32.56 30.41 -4.48
CA GLN A 37 32.24 29.91 -3.13
C GLN A 37 30.77 30.16 -2.76
N SER A 38 30.23 31.33 -3.08
CA SER A 38 28.80 31.64 -2.87
C SER A 38 27.90 30.75 -3.70
N GLN A 39 28.23 30.51 -4.98
CA GLN A 39 27.47 29.62 -5.83
C GLN A 39 27.53 28.18 -5.33
N HIS A 40 28.69 27.73 -4.86
CA HIS A 40 28.84 26.39 -4.30
C HIS A 40 27.97 26.18 -3.06
N SER A 41 27.93 27.15 -2.14
CA SER A 41 27.05 27.06 -0.96
C SER A 41 25.57 27.07 -1.33
N THR A 42 25.17 27.82 -2.36
CA THR A 42 23.80 27.81 -2.87
C THR A 42 23.45 26.48 -3.48
N ILE A 43 24.34 25.89 -4.28
CA ILE A 43 24.15 24.54 -4.86
C ILE A 43 23.99 23.48 -3.75
N GLN A 44 24.81 23.53 -2.71
CA GLN A 44 24.69 22.61 -1.58
C GLN A 44 23.34 22.75 -0.86
N SER A 45 22.87 23.97 -0.63
CA SER A 45 21.56 24.23 -0.02
C SER A 45 20.42 23.69 -0.89
N LEU A 46 20.44 23.99 -2.19
CA LEU A 46 19.44 23.48 -3.14
C LEU A 46 19.45 21.96 -3.26
N THR A 47 20.64 21.37 -3.23
CA THR A 47 20.77 19.89 -3.26
C THR A 47 20.12 19.25 -2.04
N SER A 48 20.32 19.84 -0.85
CA SER A 48 19.66 19.37 0.39
C SER A 48 18.14 19.52 0.30
N GLU A 49 17.65 20.67 -0.18
CA GLU A 49 16.21 20.92 -0.33
C GLU A 49 15.57 19.94 -1.33
N VAL A 50 16.22 19.68 -2.46
CA VAL A 50 15.76 18.66 -3.43
C VAL A 50 15.71 17.26 -2.81
N PHE A 51 16.70 16.89 -2.01
CA PHE A 51 16.72 15.63 -1.29
C PHE A 51 15.53 15.52 -0.32
N ASP A 52 15.29 16.55 0.49
CA ASP A 52 14.18 16.56 1.46
C ASP A 52 12.82 16.47 0.75
N LYS A 53 12.66 17.19 -0.37
CA LYS A 53 11.45 17.10 -1.20
C LYS A 53 11.25 15.71 -1.82
N ASN A 54 12.30 15.05 -2.26
CA ASN A 54 12.19 13.69 -2.77
C ASN A 54 11.76 12.68 -1.69
N VAL A 55 12.24 12.85 -0.44
CA VAL A 55 11.79 12.04 0.71
C VAL A 55 10.31 12.28 1.00
N GLU A 56 9.85 13.54 0.94
CA GLU A 56 8.44 13.88 1.12
C GLU A 56 7.56 13.26 0.02
N ILE A 57 7.97 13.36 -1.24
CA ILE A 57 7.28 12.73 -2.38
C ILE A 57 7.16 11.23 -2.18
N TYR A 58 8.24 10.54 -1.79
CA TYR A 58 8.20 9.11 -1.52
C TYR A 58 7.19 8.73 -0.43
N LYS A 59 7.13 9.49 0.67
CA LYS A 59 6.15 9.27 1.75
C LYS A 59 4.72 9.47 1.25
N LEU A 60 4.48 10.49 0.44
CA LEU A 60 3.17 10.75 -0.14
C LEU A 60 2.74 9.64 -1.11
N GLN A 61 3.64 9.14 -1.95
CA GLN A 61 3.38 8.01 -2.84
C GLN A 61 2.97 6.75 -2.06
N THR A 62 3.72 6.39 -1.01
CA THR A 62 3.36 5.26 -0.14
C THR A 62 1.99 5.44 0.52
N SER A 63 1.65 6.67 0.93
CA SER A 63 0.34 6.96 1.51
C SER A 63 -0.79 6.85 0.47
N ILE A 64 -0.56 7.25 -0.77
CA ILE A 64 -1.52 7.10 -1.87
C ILE A 64 -1.77 5.62 -2.15
N GLU A 65 -0.71 4.81 -2.27
CA GLU A 65 -0.84 3.36 -2.49
C GLU A 65 -1.69 2.69 -1.39
N THR A 66 -1.44 3.05 -0.12
CA THR A 66 -2.24 2.53 1.01
C THR A 66 -3.71 2.96 0.91
N LEU A 67 -3.98 4.21 0.55
CA LEU A 67 -5.35 4.72 0.39
C LEU A 67 -6.07 4.07 -0.79
N GLU A 68 -5.38 3.79 -1.88
CA GLU A 68 -5.94 3.07 -3.04
C GLU A 68 -6.34 1.64 -2.67
N GLU A 69 -5.51 0.92 -1.90
CA GLU A 69 -5.85 -0.40 -1.35
C GLU A 69 -7.08 -0.34 -0.44
N ASP A 70 -7.16 0.64 0.46
CA ASP A 70 -8.30 0.86 1.33
C ASP A 70 -9.58 1.15 0.53
N ILE A 71 -9.52 2.00 -0.49
CA ILE A 71 -10.67 2.31 -1.36
C ILE A 71 -11.16 1.04 -2.08
N GLN A 72 -10.27 0.23 -2.64
CA GLN A 72 -10.65 -1.03 -3.29
C GLN A 72 -11.31 -1.99 -2.29
N TYR A 73 -10.79 -2.07 -1.08
CA TYR A 73 -11.37 -2.86 -0.01
C TYR A 73 -12.79 -2.40 0.35
N TYR A 74 -13.00 -1.09 0.54
CA TYR A 74 -14.34 -0.53 0.82
C TYR A 74 -15.31 -0.71 -0.33
N GLN A 75 -14.87 -0.56 -1.58
CA GLN A 75 -15.71 -0.83 -2.75
C GLN A 75 -16.18 -2.27 -2.82
N LYS A 76 -15.28 -3.24 -2.52
CA LYS A 76 -15.66 -4.65 -2.40
C LYS A 76 -16.71 -4.86 -1.31
N LEU A 77 -16.53 -4.26 -0.14
CA LEU A 77 -17.49 -4.35 0.96
C LEU A 77 -18.88 -3.80 0.61
N VAL A 78 -18.94 -2.66 -0.07
CA VAL A 78 -20.21 -2.05 -0.52
C VAL A 78 -20.94 -2.98 -1.48
N ASN A 79 -20.25 -3.50 -2.49
CA ASN A 79 -20.83 -4.42 -3.47
C ASN A 79 -21.34 -5.71 -2.79
N ILE A 80 -20.56 -6.25 -1.87
CA ILE A 80 -20.93 -7.43 -1.09
C ILE A 80 -22.16 -7.17 -0.23
N LYS A 81 -22.27 -6.02 0.43
CA LYS A 81 -23.43 -5.63 1.26
C LYS A 81 -24.71 -5.55 0.42
N GLU A 82 -24.65 -5.02 -0.79
CA GLU A 82 -25.79 -4.96 -1.70
C GLU A 82 -26.28 -6.36 -2.13
N HIS A 83 -25.37 -7.26 -2.50
CA HIS A 83 -25.72 -8.64 -2.86
C HIS A 83 -26.33 -9.42 -1.69
N LEU A 84 -25.92 -9.16 -0.47
CA LEU A 84 -26.43 -9.85 0.72
C LEU A 84 -27.65 -9.15 1.36
N ARG A 85 -28.19 -8.09 0.77
CA ARG A 85 -29.27 -7.28 1.36
C ARG A 85 -30.55 -8.06 1.69
N SER A 86 -30.82 -9.15 0.98
CA SER A 86 -31.99 -10.01 1.20
C SER A 86 -31.82 -11.00 2.37
N TYR A 87 -30.60 -11.12 2.89
CA TYR A 87 -30.28 -12.05 3.98
C TYR A 87 -30.32 -11.35 5.34
N SER A 88 -30.58 -12.13 6.40
CA SER A 88 -30.52 -11.61 7.76
C SER A 88 -29.11 -11.09 8.11
N VAL A 89 -29.02 -10.16 9.06
CA VAL A 89 -27.75 -9.57 9.51
C VAL A 89 -26.77 -10.64 9.99
N GLU A 90 -27.27 -11.70 10.65
CA GLU A 90 -26.50 -12.85 11.09
C GLU A 90 -25.92 -13.66 9.91
N GLU A 91 -26.68 -13.82 8.84
CA GLU A 91 -26.25 -14.51 7.62
C GLU A 91 -25.24 -13.69 6.86
N GLN A 92 -25.48 -12.38 6.72
CA GLN A 92 -24.52 -11.43 6.12
C GLN A 92 -23.17 -11.50 6.87
N ALA A 93 -23.20 -11.40 8.21
CA ALA A 93 -21.98 -11.47 9.01
C ALA A 93 -21.25 -12.80 8.85
N THR A 94 -21.99 -13.91 8.69
CA THR A 94 -21.40 -15.23 8.46
C THR A 94 -20.76 -15.32 7.08
N ALA A 95 -21.45 -14.88 6.02
CA ALA A 95 -20.92 -14.91 4.66
C ALA A 95 -19.63 -14.07 4.54
N LEU A 96 -19.65 -12.87 5.12
CA LEU A 96 -18.51 -11.95 5.12
C LEU A 96 -17.31 -12.55 5.88
N ALA A 97 -17.53 -13.14 7.06
CA ALA A 97 -16.45 -13.73 7.84
C ALA A 97 -15.88 -14.99 7.18
N VAL A 98 -16.73 -15.86 6.63
CA VAL A 98 -16.29 -17.06 5.92
C VAL A 98 -15.56 -16.69 4.62
N GLY A 99 -16.14 -15.84 3.77
CA GLY A 99 -15.53 -15.41 2.53
C GLY A 99 -14.18 -14.74 2.76
N PHE A 100 -14.05 -13.89 3.78
CA PHE A 100 -12.77 -13.31 4.15
C PHE A 100 -11.74 -14.35 4.59
N SER A 101 -12.16 -15.28 5.45
CA SER A 101 -11.25 -16.31 6.01
C SER A 101 -10.83 -17.38 5.01
N GLU A 102 -11.57 -17.54 3.89
CA GLU A 102 -11.23 -18.48 2.83
C GLU A 102 -10.39 -17.82 1.71
N SER A 103 -10.71 -16.61 1.34
CA SER A 103 -10.16 -15.97 0.13
C SER A 103 -9.77 -14.50 0.28
N GLY A 104 -10.01 -13.87 1.45
CA GLY A 104 -9.90 -12.41 1.56
C GLY A 104 -10.91 -11.65 0.67
N TRP A 105 -12.10 -12.27 0.43
CA TRP A 105 -13.12 -11.78 -0.49
C TRP A 105 -12.67 -11.73 -1.96
N ASN A 106 -11.74 -12.60 -2.32
CA ASN A 106 -11.30 -12.72 -3.70
C ASN A 106 -12.09 -13.81 -4.42
N TYR A 107 -12.87 -13.44 -5.45
CA TYR A 107 -13.64 -14.39 -6.26
C TYR A 107 -12.75 -15.29 -7.12
N ASP A 108 -11.53 -14.83 -7.42
CA ASP A 108 -10.55 -15.55 -8.24
C ASP A 108 -9.50 -16.28 -7.39
N ALA A 109 -9.75 -16.42 -6.08
CA ALA A 109 -8.82 -17.09 -5.18
C ALA A 109 -8.63 -18.55 -5.60
N ASP A 110 -7.38 -18.93 -5.86
CA ASP A 110 -7.00 -20.31 -6.16
C ASP A 110 -6.95 -21.13 -4.86
N HIS A 111 -7.78 -22.16 -4.78
CA HIS A 111 -7.80 -23.10 -3.69
C HIS A 111 -7.08 -24.40 -4.11
N GLN A 112 -5.75 -24.38 -4.11
CA GLN A 112 -4.87 -25.52 -4.41
C GLN A 112 -5.06 -26.10 -5.81
N GLY A 113 -5.41 -25.29 -6.81
CA GLY A 113 -5.60 -25.68 -8.19
C GLY A 113 -6.92 -26.40 -8.48
N GLU A 114 -7.80 -26.58 -7.48
CA GLU A 114 -9.08 -27.26 -7.69
C GLU A 114 -10.21 -26.27 -8.05
N TYR A 115 -10.16 -25.06 -7.49
CA TYR A 115 -11.22 -24.05 -7.64
C TYR A 115 -10.77 -22.67 -7.36
N SER A 116 -11.27 -21.73 -8.16
CA SER A 116 -11.24 -20.33 -7.87
C SER A 116 -12.61 -19.87 -7.42
N ASN A 117 -12.80 -19.66 -6.11
CA ASN A 117 -14.04 -19.09 -5.59
C ASN A 117 -13.88 -18.44 -4.21
N ILE A 118 -14.80 -17.51 -3.92
CA ILE A 118 -14.76 -16.70 -2.69
C ILE A 118 -14.94 -17.51 -1.40
N CYS A 119 -15.60 -18.68 -1.49
CA CYS A 119 -15.99 -19.49 -0.33
C CYS A 119 -15.10 -20.71 -0.11
N GLY A 120 -14.08 -20.95 -0.94
CA GLY A 120 -13.28 -22.17 -0.87
C GLY A 120 -14.09 -23.45 -1.08
N ASN A 121 -15.21 -23.37 -1.79
CA ASN A 121 -16.10 -24.50 -2.00
C ASN A 121 -15.44 -25.53 -2.91
N LYS A 122 -15.75 -26.80 -2.68
CA LYS A 122 -15.31 -27.91 -3.53
C LYS A 122 -16.45 -28.41 -4.43
N SER A 123 -16.10 -29.08 -5.55
CA SER A 123 -17.07 -29.56 -6.57
C SER A 123 -18.18 -30.41 -6.05
N TYR A 124 -17.99 -31.14 -4.96
CA TYR A 124 -19.05 -31.92 -4.37
C TYR A 124 -20.25 -31.11 -3.84
N TRP A 125 -20.10 -29.73 -3.80
CA TRP A 125 -21.20 -28.84 -3.47
C TRP A 125 -21.98 -28.35 -4.68
N ASP A 126 -21.51 -28.60 -5.90
CA ASP A 126 -22.08 -28.03 -7.12
C ASP A 126 -23.53 -28.50 -7.32
N ASP A 127 -23.82 -29.80 -7.12
CA ASP A 127 -25.18 -30.34 -7.22
C ASP A 127 -26.11 -29.69 -6.19
N PHE A 128 -25.69 -29.62 -4.91
CA PHE A 128 -26.44 -28.98 -3.84
C PHE A 128 -26.74 -27.50 -4.09
N LEU A 129 -25.77 -26.74 -4.62
CA LEU A 129 -25.95 -25.35 -4.94
C LEU A 129 -26.82 -25.16 -6.19
N THR A 130 -26.66 -26.02 -7.20
CA THR A 130 -27.46 -26.00 -8.42
C THR A 130 -28.93 -26.30 -8.12
N GLU A 131 -29.24 -27.29 -7.30
CA GLU A 131 -30.61 -27.57 -6.85
C GLU A 131 -31.27 -26.37 -6.16
N LYS A 132 -30.49 -25.52 -5.48
CA LYS A 132 -30.94 -24.31 -4.80
C LYS A 132 -30.91 -23.07 -5.69
N ASN A 133 -30.47 -23.20 -6.95
CA ASN A 133 -30.26 -22.11 -7.86
C ASN A 133 -29.30 -21.02 -7.30
N ILE A 134 -28.24 -21.45 -6.62
CA ILE A 134 -27.21 -20.59 -6.02
C ILE A 134 -25.94 -20.70 -6.85
N PRO A 135 -25.36 -19.57 -7.32
CA PRO A 135 -24.07 -19.59 -8.01
C PRO A 135 -22.96 -20.14 -7.11
N THR A 136 -22.13 -21.04 -7.63
CA THR A 136 -21.07 -21.73 -6.88
C THR A 136 -19.98 -20.76 -6.39
N ASN A 137 -19.69 -19.74 -7.18
CA ASN A 137 -18.75 -18.65 -6.81
C ASN A 137 -19.50 -17.40 -6.31
N SER A 138 -20.16 -17.53 -5.15
CA SER A 138 -20.93 -16.44 -4.55
C SER A 138 -20.88 -16.52 -3.03
N LEU A 139 -21.17 -15.39 -2.36
CA LEU A 139 -21.31 -15.34 -0.90
C LEU A 139 -22.58 -16.07 -0.42
N GLU A 140 -23.59 -16.16 -1.27
CA GLU A 140 -24.78 -16.97 -1.04
C GLU A 140 -24.42 -18.45 -0.89
N ALA A 141 -23.44 -18.94 -1.66
CA ALA A 141 -22.91 -20.29 -1.49
C ALA A 141 -22.28 -20.49 -0.11
N CYS A 142 -21.52 -19.50 0.39
CA CYS A 142 -21.00 -19.54 1.77
C CYS A 142 -22.14 -19.70 2.80
N ILE A 143 -23.23 -18.95 2.64
CA ILE A 143 -24.39 -19.02 3.54
C ILE A 143 -25.05 -20.41 3.46
N ALA A 144 -25.33 -20.89 2.26
CA ALA A 144 -26.04 -22.14 2.04
C ALA A 144 -25.28 -23.36 2.61
N ILE A 145 -23.98 -23.44 2.34
CA ILE A 145 -23.13 -24.52 2.82
C ILE A 145 -22.95 -24.43 4.34
N TYR A 146 -22.74 -23.21 4.88
CA TYR A 146 -22.63 -23.02 6.32
C TYR A 146 -23.93 -23.42 7.05
N LYS A 147 -25.10 -23.04 6.52
CA LYS A 147 -26.41 -23.44 7.06
C LYS A 147 -26.57 -24.98 7.07
N HIS A 148 -26.22 -25.65 5.98
CA HIS A 148 -26.24 -27.10 5.91
C HIS A 148 -25.42 -27.72 7.05
N TYR A 149 -24.17 -27.26 7.25
CA TYR A 149 -23.35 -27.77 8.34
C TYR A 149 -23.88 -27.40 9.72
N LYS A 150 -24.48 -26.20 9.87
CA LYS A 150 -25.05 -25.77 11.15
C LYS A 150 -26.25 -26.63 11.55
N GLU A 151 -27.13 -26.97 10.60
CA GLU A 151 -28.25 -27.88 10.80
C GLU A 151 -27.75 -29.27 11.17
N LYS A 152 -26.80 -29.81 10.41
CA LYS A 152 -26.17 -31.13 10.69
C LYS A 152 -25.52 -31.19 12.08
N ASN A 153 -25.05 -30.07 12.61
CA ASN A 153 -24.38 -29.97 13.91
C ASN A 153 -25.28 -29.40 15.02
N ASN A 154 -26.61 -29.58 14.92
CA ASN A 154 -27.59 -29.15 15.93
C ASN A 154 -27.44 -27.66 16.32
N GLY A 155 -27.14 -26.77 15.37
CA GLY A 155 -27.02 -25.36 15.58
C GLY A 155 -25.67 -24.86 16.09
N SER A 156 -24.72 -25.74 16.36
CA SER A 156 -23.38 -25.38 16.83
C SER A 156 -22.59 -24.65 15.74
N ARG A 157 -22.28 -23.36 15.98
CA ARG A 157 -21.48 -22.50 15.07
C ARG A 157 -20.05 -23.01 14.93
N PHE A 158 -19.46 -23.46 16.03
CA PHE A 158 -18.08 -23.96 16.04
C PHE A 158 -17.97 -25.25 15.20
N LEU A 159 -18.86 -26.23 15.42
CA LEU A 159 -18.85 -27.49 14.68
C LEU A 159 -19.20 -27.26 13.19
N ALA A 160 -20.13 -26.37 12.90
CA ALA A 160 -20.43 -25.97 11.53
C ALA A 160 -19.21 -25.44 10.77
N LEU A 161 -18.47 -24.50 11.35
CA LEU A 161 -17.24 -23.99 10.75
C LEU A 161 -16.12 -25.03 10.70
N LYS A 162 -16.01 -25.87 11.71
CA LYS A 162 -15.07 -27.00 11.71
C LYS A 162 -15.28 -27.90 10.51
N ASP A 163 -16.53 -28.29 10.27
CA ASP A 163 -16.90 -29.17 9.16
C ASP A 163 -16.79 -28.45 7.82
N TYR A 164 -17.22 -27.18 7.74
CA TYR A 164 -17.08 -26.31 6.58
C TYR A 164 -15.62 -26.23 6.11
N LYS A 165 -14.70 -25.94 7.02
CA LYS A 165 -13.27 -25.80 6.74
C LYS A 165 -12.53 -27.15 6.67
N GLY A 166 -13.20 -28.27 6.93
CA GLY A 166 -12.56 -29.59 6.96
C GLY A 166 -11.48 -29.75 8.03
N ILE A 167 -11.51 -28.94 9.10
CA ILE A 167 -10.48 -28.95 10.15
C ILE A 167 -10.68 -30.14 11.08
N LYS A 168 -9.78 -31.14 10.98
CA LYS A 168 -9.78 -32.34 11.83
C LYS A 168 -8.82 -32.23 13.02
N ASN A 169 -7.70 -31.50 12.87
CA ASN A 169 -6.68 -31.38 13.89
C ASN A 169 -7.02 -30.27 14.91
N PRO A 170 -7.14 -30.58 16.22
CA PRO A 170 -7.43 -29.59 17.25
C PRO A 170 -6.42 -28.42 17.32
N LYS A 171 -5.17 -28.64 16.92
CA LYS A 171 -4.17 -27.57 16.86
C LYS A 171 -4.56 -26.43 15.93
N ASN A 172 -5.42 -26.68 14.94
CA ASN A 172 -5.89 -25.69 13.97
C ASN A 172 -7.23 -25.04 14.36
N TYR A 173 -7.77 -25.32 15.54
CA TYR A 173 -9.04 -24.72 16.00
C TYR A 173 -8.95 -23.20 16.20
N TYR A 174 -7.75 -22.65 16.28
CA TYR A 174 -7.58 -21.19 16.29
C TYR A 174 -8.14 -20.52 15.02
N ILE A 175 -8.11 -21.20 13.86
CA ILE A 175 -8.67 -20.69 12.60
C ILE A 175 -10.20 -20.54 12.72
N ILE A 176 -10.87 -21.54 13.36
CA ILE A 176 -12.31 -21.49 13.60
C ILE A 176 -12.63 -20.32 14.54
N ASN A 177 -11.90 -20.20 15.64
CA ASN A 177 -12.10 -19.15 16.63
C ASN A 177 -11.88 -17.76 16.03
N SER A 178 -10.86 -17.57 15.19
CA SER A 178 -10.59 -16.30 14.50
C SER A 178 -11.75 -15.94 13.55
N THR A 179 -12.30 -16.92 12.82
CA THR A 179 -13.46 -16.70 11.93
C THR A 179 -14.71 -16.33 12.74
N LEU A 180 -14.94 -16.98 13.90
CA LEU A 180 -16.06 -16.64 14.79
C LEU A 180 -15.90 -15.23 15.39
N GLN A 181 -14.71 -14.86 15.83
CA GLN A 181 -14.42 -13.50 16.32
C GLN A 181 -14.66 -12.45 15.24
N LEU A 182 -14.17 -12.68 14.03
CA LEU A 182 -14.40 -11.78 12.91
C LEU A 182 -15.90 -11.65 12.61
N ARG A 183 -16.65 -12.78 12.63
CA ARG A 183 -18.09 -12.77 12.45
C ARG A 183 -18.79 -11.88 13.50
N GLU A 184 -18.43 -11.98 14.77
CA GLU A 184 -19.05 -11.16 15.83
C GLU A 184 -18.71 -9.66 15.67
N ILE A 185 -17.48 -9.32 15.25
CA ILE A 185 -17.10 -7.94 14.94
C ILE A 185 -17.95 -7.39 13.81
N ILE A 186 -18.09 -8.14 12.71
CA ILE A 186 -18.90 -7.76 11.55
C ILE A 186 -20.37 -7.63 11.95
N LEU A 187 -20.90 -8.58 12.72
CA LEU A 187 -22.28 -8.58 13.18
C LEU A 187 -22.61 -7.33 14.00
N GLN A 188 -21.71 -6.93 14.92
CA GLN A 188 -21.90 -5.72 15.71
C GLN A 188 -21.91 -4.45 14.84
N ARG A 189 -21.06 -4.39 13.83
CA ARG A 189 -21.04 -3.27 12.87
C ARG A 189 -22.33 -3.19 12.05
N LEU A 190 -22.77 -4.33 11.49
CA LEU A 190 -24.00 -4.39 10.68
C LEU A 190 -25.28 -4.09 11.47
N LYS A 191 -25.28 -4.24 12.81
CA LYS A 191 -26.42 -3.88 13.66
C LYS A 191 -26.44 -2.41 14.02
N ASN A 192 -25.31 -1.71 13.91
CA ASN A 192 -25.17 -0.31 14.26
C ASN A 192 -25.29 0.63 13.04
N ASP A 193 -25.28 0.08 11.82
CA ASP A 193 -25.54 0.76 10.53
C ASP A 193 -27.05 0.73 10.19
#